data_47e251bd1def48070b91d33ef6bbf32a
#
_entry.id   47e251bd1def48070b91d33ef6bbf32a
#
_cell.length_a   1.000
_cell.length_b   1.000
_cell.length_c   1.000
_cell.angle_alpha   90.00
_cell.angle_beta   90.00
_cell.angle_gamma   90.00
#
_symmetry.space_group_name_H-M   'P 1'
#
loop_
_entity.id
_entity.type
_entity.pdbx_description
1 polymer ?
#
loop_
_entity_poly.entity_id
_entity_poly.type
_entity_poly.pdbx_seq_one_letter_code
_entity_poly.pdbx_strand_id
1 'polypeptide(L)'
;MKKASFSIVCLAILTPALLFSQTQGRGNDENKAKDEALIRKLLSQSEERWNKHDAEALAALQAEDIDHINTSGGWSKGREAIRKLWAQLFETRFKEDITEVTLEKLRFLKPDVAVAIVRIFHKRPAEATESLATFVMTKDGDKWQVVSYQATRIQNAPKEK
;
A
#
# COMPACT_ATOMS: atom_id res chain seq x y z
N MET A 1 -42.03 52.63 -49.98
CA MET A 1 -42.12 51.79 -48.81
C MET A 1 -41.00 50.76 -48.93
N LYS A 2 -39.89 50.94 -48.21
CA LYS A 2 -38.72 50.06 -48.25
C LYS A 2 -38.80 49.16 -47.03
N LYS A 3 -38.86 47.85 -47.25
CA LYS A 3 -38.79 46.85 -46.18
C LYS A 3 -37.32 46.58 -45.85
N ALA A 4 -36.92 46.82 -44.61
CA ALA A 4 -35.60 46.45 -44.09
C ALA A 4 -35.64 44.99 -43.57
N SER A 5 -34.75 44.16 -44.13
CA SER A 5 -34.57 42.76 -43.70
C SER A 5 -33.49 42.72 -42.60
N PHE A 6 -33.89 42.29 -41.44
CA PHE A 6 -32.96 42.14 -40.29
C PHE A 6 -32.42 40.70 -40.29
N SER A 7 -31.13 40.54 -40.65
CA SER A 7 -30.45 39.25 -40.55
C SER A 7 -29.90 39.09 -39.13
N ILE A 8 -30.42 38.11 -38.40
CA ILE A 8 -29.89 37.70 -37.09
C ILE A 8 -28.71 36.74 -37.33
N VAL A 9 -27.49 37.21 -37.05
CA VAL A 9 -26.30 36.38 -37.02
C VAL A 9 -26.22 35.72 -35.63
N CYS A 10 -26.58 34.44 -35.55
CA CYS A 10 -26.31 33.63 -34.33
C CYS A 10 -24.82 33.30 -34.25
N LEU A 11 -24.10 34.02 -33.40
CA LEU A 11 -22.71 33.71 -33.07
C LEU A 11 -22.69 32.55 -32.05
N ALA A 12 -22.41 31.36 -32.52
CA ALA A 12 -22.22 30.18 -31.66
C ALA A 12 -20.90 30.32 -30.87
N ILE A 13 -21.00 30.69 -29.60
CA ILE A 13 -19.87 30.65 -28.67
C ILE A 13 -19.63 29.19 -28.30
N LEU A 14 -18.67 28.51 -28.97
CA LEU A 14 -18.15 27.20 -28.54
C LEU A 14 -17.39 27.41 -27.23
N THR A 15 -17.94 26.92 -26.14
CA THR A 15 -17.30 26.95 -24.81
C THR A 15 -16.15 25.93 -24.75
N PRO A 16 -14.94 26.32 -24.31
CA PRO A 16 -13.79 25.42 -24.19
C PRO A 16 -13.87 24.53 -22.95
N ALA A 17 -15.01 24.36 -22.29
CA ALA A 17 -15.17 23.63 -21.04
C ALA A 17 -14.97 22.11 -21.14
N LEU A 18 -15.12 21.52 -22.32
CA LEU A 18 -15.00 20.07 -22.52
C LEU A 18 -13.55 19.54 -22.57
N LEU A 19 -12.58 20.39 -22.93
CA LEU A 19 -11.16 19.98 -22.99
C LEU A 19 -10.49 19.98 -21.62
N PHE A 20 -10.94 20.80 -20.67
CA PHE A 20 -10.35 20.89 -19.34
C PHE A 20 -10.70 19.68 -18.45
N SER A 21 -11.87 19.07 -18.64
CA SER A 21 -12.32 17.89 -17.87
C SER A 21 -11.56 16.61 -18.23
N GLN A 22 -11.13 16.46 -19.49
CA GLN A 22 -10.39 15.25 -19.92
C GLN A 22 -8.93 15.26 -19.48
N THR A 23 -8.30 16.41 -19.33
CA THR A 23 -6.92 16.51 -18.85
C THR A 23 -6.81 16.26 -17.35
N GLN A 24 -7.79 16.63 -16.53
CA GLN A 24 -7.78 16.34 -15.09
C GLN A 24 -7.98 14.85 -14.77
N GLY A 25 -8.84 14.14 -15.52
CA GLY A 25 -9.03 12.70 -15.35
C GLY A 25 -7.75 11.91 -15.64
N ARG A 26 -7.09 12.24 -16.74
CA ARG A 26 -5.87 11.55 -17.18
C ARG A 26 -4.69 11.74 -16.23
N GLY A 27 -4.50 12.96 -15.71
CA GLY A 27 -3.46 13.24 -14.72
C GLY A 27 -3.67 12.51 -13.38
N ASN A 28 -4.92 12.34 -12.95
CA ASN A 28 -5.25 11.58 -11.74
C ASN A 28 -5.00 10.08 -11.92
N ASP A 29 -5.29 9.52 -13.10
CA ASP A 29 -5.05 8.11 -13.38
C ASP A 29 -3.55 7.80 -13.49
N GLU A 30 -2.76 8.67 -14.11
CA GLU A 30 -1.31 8.55 -14.20
C GLU A 30 -0.64 8.63 -12.81
N ASN A 31 -1.06 9.57 -11.96
CA ASN A 31 -0.56 9.68 -10.59
C ASN A 31 -0.90 8.44 -9.75
N LYS A 32 -2.14 7.93 -9.88
CA LYS A 32 -2.56 6.72 -9.19
C LYS A 32 -1.75 5.49 -9.64
N ALA A 33 -1.48 5.34 -10.93
CA ALA A 33 -0.65 4.25 -11.45
C ALA A 33 0.80 4.34 -10.93
N LYS A 34 1.37 5.55 -10.86
CA LYS A 34 2.68 5.80 -10.25
C LYS A 34 2.70 5.39 -8.78
N ASP A 35 1.69 5.80 -8.01
CA ASP A 35 1.59 5.49 -6.59
C ASP A 35 1.38 3.99 -6.35
N GLU A 36 0.58 3.31 -7.16
CA GLU A 36 0.47 1.86 -7.11
C GLU A 36 1.81 1.17 -7.33
N ALA A 37 2.60 1.60 -8.32
CA ALA A 37 3.92 1.07 -8.57
C ALA A 37 4.89 1.29 -7.39
N LEU A 38 4.82 2.46 -6.73
CA LEU A 38 5.62 2.76 -5.54
C LEU A 38 5.23 1.87 -4.35
N ILE A 39 3.94 1.64 -4.14
CA ILE A 39 3.46 0.74 -3.07
C ILE A 39 3.86 -0.71 -3.35
N ARG A 40 3.73 -1.20 -4.58
CA ARG A 40 4.21 -2.54 -4.97
C ARG A 40 5.71 -2.68 -4.73
N LYS A 41 6.49 -1.66 -5.05
CA LYS A 41 7.93 -1.62 -4.75
C LYS A 41 8.20 -1.67 -3.25
N LEU A 42 7.45 -0.93 -2.43
CA LEU A 42 7.57 -0.97 -0.96
C LEU A 42 7.31 -2.38 -0.42
N LEU A 43 6.28 -3.07 -0.91
CA LEU A 43 5.98 -4.45 -0.50
C LEU A 43 7.07 -5.43 -0.93
N SER A 44 7.58 -5.32 -2.16
CA SER A 44 8.72 -6.13 -2.62
C SER A 44 10.00 -5.86 -1.83
N GLN A 45 10.26 -4.61 -1.47
CA GLN A 45 11.37 -4.26 -0.58
C GLN A 45 11.19 -4.83 0.84
N SER A 46 9.95 -4.87 1.33
CA SER A 46 9.64 -5.49 2.63
C SER A 46 10.01 -6.98 2.63
N GLU A 47 9.59 -7.71 1.58
CA GLU A 47 9.95 -9.11 1.39
C GLU A 47 11.48 -9.31 1.30
N GLU A 48 12.14 -8.55 0.44
CA GLU A 48 13.60 -8.64 0.25
C GLU A 48 14.37 -8.42 1.56
N ARG A 49 13.99 -7.37 2.33
CA ARG A 49 14.67 -7.00 3.58
C ARG A 49 14.39 -8.01 4.69
N TRP A 50 13.17 -8.55 4.74
CA TRP A 50 12.86 -9.67 5.61
C TRP A 50 13.75 -10.88 5.30
N ASN A 51 13.82 -11.28 4.05
CA ASN A 51 14.59 -12.45 3.61
C ASN A 51 16.11 -12.28 3.77
N LYS A 52 16.58 -11.03 3.87
CA LYS A 52 17.97 -10.71 4.27
C LYS A 52 18.15 -10.57 5.79
N HIS A 53 17.10 -10.71 6.59
CA HIS A 53 17.07 -10.45 8.02
C HIS A 53 17.61 -9.05 8.40
N ASP A 54 17.41 -8.06 7.54
CA ASP A 54 17.84 -6.68 7.73
C ASP A 54 16.75 -5.89 8.46
N ALA A 55 16.77 -5.96 9.80
CA ALA A 55 15.81 -5.29 10.66
C ALA A 55 15.84 -3.76 10.52
N GLU A 56 17.02 -3.17 10.28
CA GLU A 56 17.19 -1.72 10.11
C GLU A 56 16.53 -1.25 8.82
N ALA A 57 16.89 -1.87 7.69
CA ALA A 57 16.32 -1.51 6.41
C ALA A 57 14.81 -1.81 6.35
N LEU A 58 14.34 -2.89 6.98
CA LEU A 58 12.92 -3.22 7.06
C LEU A 58 12.15 -2.17 7.86
N ALA A 59 12.67 -1.73 8.99
CA ALA A 59 12.08 -0.70 9.83
C ALA A 59 12.02 0.66 9.12
N ALA A 60 12.97 0.97 8.23
CA ALA A 60 12.98 2.23 7.47
C ALA A 60 11.78 2.38 6.49
N LEU A 61 11.05 1.29 6.22
CA LEU A 61 9.79 1.32 5.45
C LEU A 61 8.58 1.75 6.30
N GLN A 62 8.72 1.75 7.61
CA GLN A 62 7.68 2.09 8.55
C GLN A 62 7.73 3.58 8.90
N ALA A 63 6.58 4.16 9.23
CA ALA A 63 6.51 5.49 9.84
C ALA A 63 7.15 5.48 11.23
N GLU A 64 7.54 6.65 11.74
CA GLU A 64 8.15 6.75 13.08
C GLU A 64 7.20 6.32 14.19
N ASP A 65 5.92 6.62 14.04
CA ASP A 65 4.85 6.37 14.99
C ASP A 65 3.99 5.14 14.62
N ILE A 66 4.51 4.21 13.81
CA ILE A 66 3.75 3.03 13.37
C ILE A 66 3.13 2.27 14.53
N ASP A 67 1.90 1.82 14.33
CA ASP A 67 1.25 0.77 15.11
C ASP A 67 1.40 -0.58 14.40
N HIS A 68 2.17 -1.50 14.98
CA HIS A 68 2.40 -2.82 14.40
C HIS A 68 1.84 -3.91 15.30
N ILE A 69 0.76 -4.58 14.85
CA ILE A 69 0.12 -5.70 15.55
C ILE A 69 0.42 -7.00 14.80
N ASN A 70 1.13 -7.90 15.46
CA ASN A 70 1.48 -9.19 14.87
C ASN A 70 0.36 -10.23 14.97
N THR A 71 0.56 -11.40 14.35
CA THR A 71 -0.44 -12.50 14.31
C THR A 71 -0.82 -13.09 15.68
N SER A 72 -0.07 -12.78 16.74
CA SER A 72 -0.33 -13.23 18.13
C SER A 72 -0.97 -12.12 18.97
N GLY A 73 -1.31 -10.97 18.37
CA GLY A 73 -1.86 -9.82 19.08
C GLY A 73 -0.80 -8.95 19.79
N GLY A 74 0.48 -9.26 19.65
CA GLY A 74 1.56 -8.41 20.17
C GLY A 74 1.59 -7.07 19.45
N TRP A 75 1.57 -5.97 20.20
CA TRP A 75 1.54 -4.61 19.69
C TRP A 75 2.86 -3.88 19.95
N SER A 76 3.59 -3.57 18.89
CA SER A 76 4.78 -2.72 18.92
C SER A 76 4.41 -1.32 18.47
N LYS A 77 4.79 -0.31 19.27
CA LYS A 77 4.50 1.11 19.03
C LYS A 77 5.77 1.84 18.60
N GLY A 78 5.75 2.37 17.38
CA GLY A 78 6.84 3.11 16.78
C GLY A 78 7.90 2.25 16.12
N ARG A 79 8.61 2.86 15.15
CA ARG A 79 9.62 2.24 14.30
C ARG A 79 10.74 1.56 15.09
N GLU A 80 11.22 2.23 16.12
CA GLU A 80 12.34 1.73 16.92
C GLU A 80 11.97 0.47 17.74
N ALA A 81 10.74 0.40 18.26
CA ALA A 81 10.26 -0.78 18.97
C ALA A 81 10.18 -2.00 18.05
N ILE A 82 9.63 -1.82 16.85
CA ILE A 82 9.53 -2.92 15.89
C ILE A 82 10.89 -3.32 15.32
N ARG A 83 11.79 -2.38 15.09
CA ARG A 83 13.17 -2.63 14.67
C ARG A 83 13.90 -3.55 15.67
N LYS A 84 13.83 -3.23 16.96
CA LYS A 84 14.44 -4.04 18.02
C LYS A 84 13.84 -5.43 18.08
N LEU A 85 12.52 -5.52 17.97
CA LEU A 85 11.82 -6.81 17.95
C LEU A 85 12.27 -7.68 16.78
N TRP A 86 12.32 -7.13 15.54
CA TRP A 86 12.78 -7.87 14.38
C TRP A 86 14.25 -8.29 14.50
N ALA A 87 15.14 -7.41 14.95
CA ALA A 87 16.53 -7.76 15.18
C ALA A 87 16.66 -8.99 16.12
N GLN A 88 15.92 -9.01 17.24
CA GLN A 88 15.91 -10.14 18.15
C GLN A 88 15.30 -11.41 17.51
N LEU A 89 14.22 -11.28 16.75
CA LEU A 89 13.54 -12.41 16.11
C LEU A 89 14.38 -13.04 15.00
N PHE A 90 15.12 -12.26 14.23
CA PHE A 90 16.04 -12.74 13.18
C PHE A 90 17.24 -13.49 13.76
N GLU A 91 17.66 -13.16 14.96
CA GLU A 91 18.71 -13.90 15.68
C GLU A 91 18.21 -15.25 16.27
N THR A 92 16.89 -15.38 16.44
CA THR A 92 16.25 -16.48 17.16
C THR A 92 15.23 -17.23 16.32
N ARG A 93 13.94 -16.90 16.51
CA ARG A 93 12.79 -17.63 15.95
C ARG A 93 12.71 -17.56 14.43
N PHE A 94 13.16 -16.48 13.82
CA PHE A 94 13.09 -16.22 12.38
C PHE A 94 14.44 -16.30 11.68
N LYS A 95 15.44 -16.91 12.31
CA LYS A 95 16.80 -17.04 11.76
C LYS A 95 16.85 -17.73 10.38
N GLU A 96 15.92 -18.63 10.11
CA GLU A 96 15.83 -19.37 8.86
C GLU A 96 14.49 -19.10 8.14
N ASP A 97 13.79 -18.04 8.54
CA ASP A 97 12.50 -17.69 7.97
C ASP A 97 12.67 -17.00 6.62
N ILE A 98 12.02 -17.54 5.61
CA ILE A 98 11.88 -16.91 4.28
C ILE A 98 10.41 -16.59 4.07
N THR A 99 10.13 -15.39 3.62
CA THR A 99 8.76 -14.94 3.37
C THR A 99 8.50 -14.71 1.88
N GLU A 100 7.26 -14.94 1.48
CA GLU A 100 6.70 -14.54 0.19
C GLU A 100 5.52 -13.58 0.45
N VAL A 101 5.49 -12.47 -0.27
CA VAL A 101 4.50 -11.40 -0.09
C VAL A 101 3.68 -11.23 -1.36
N THR A 102 2.37 -11.42 -1.26
CA THR A 102 1.43 -11.25 -2.39
C THR A 102 0.43 -10.14 -2.08
N LEU A 103 0.37 -9.13 -2.94
CA LEU A 103 -0.64 -8.08 -2.86
C LEU A 103 -1.97 -8.60 -3.40
N GLU A 104 -2.94 -8.84 -2.50
CA GLU A 104 -4.29 -9.30 -2.84
C GLU A 104 -5.20 -8.15 -3.28
N LYS A 105 -5.10 -7.01 -2.61
CA LYS A 105 -5.94 -5.84 -2.88
C LYS A 105 -5.23 -4.55 -2.50
N LEU A 106 -5.32 -3.55 -3.35
CA LEU A 106 -4.91 -2.18 -3.08
C LEU A 106 -6.09 -1.22 -3.28
N ARG A 107 -6.25 -0.31 -2.36
CA ARG A 107 -7.29 0.70 -2.41
C ARG A 107 -6.76 2.03 -1.89
N PHE A 108 -6.85 3.07 -2.69
CA PHE A 108 -6.59 4.44 -2.27
C PHE A 108 -7.84 5.01 -1.60
N LEU A 109 -7.70 5.49 -0.38
CA LEU A 109 -8.76 6.19 0.37
C LEU A 109 -8.72 7.68 0.09
N LYS A 110 -7.49 8.19 -0.12
CA LYS A 110 -7.15 9.55 -0.54
C LYS A 110 -5.93 9.48 -1.45
N PRO A 111 -5.54 10.57 -2.14
CA PRO A 111 -4.33 10.58 -2.97
C PRO A 111 -3.05 10.22 -2.22
N ASP A 112 -3.03 10.45 -0.90
CA ASP A 112 -1.91 10.25 0.02
C ASP A 112 -2.16 9.16 1.07
N VAL A 113 -3.28 8.41 0.98
CA VAL A 113 -3.63 7.34 1.93
C VAL A 113 -4.09 6.10 1.18
N ALA A 114 -3.43 4.99 1.44
CA ALA A 114 -3.76 3.69 0.84
C ALA A 114 -3.92 2.59 1.89
N VAL A 115 -4.77 1.62 1.56
CA VAL A 115 -4.92 0.36 2.31
C VAL A 115 -4.62 -0.79 1.36
N ALA A 116 -3.71 -1.67 1.78
CA ALA A 116 -3.41 -2.91 1.08
C ALA A 116 -3.78 -4.12 1.94
N ILE A 117 -4.38 -5.12 1.32
CA ILE A 117 -4.53 -6.47 1.87
C ILE A 117 -3.44 -7.32 1.23
N VAL A 118 -2.62 -7.90 2.06
CA VAL A 118 -1.41 -8.60 1.65
C VAL A 118 -1.41 -9.99 2.27
N ARG A 119 -1.17 -10.99 1.45
CA ARG A 119 -0.94 -12.37 1.88
C ARG A 119 0.55 -12.54 2.15
N ILE A 120 0.88 -13.08 3.31
CA ILE A 120 2.26 -13.33 3.71
C ILE A 120 2.40 -14.81 4.04
N PHE A 121 3.27 -15.48 3.32
CA PHE A 121 3.61 -16.88 3.55
C PHE A 121 5.02 -16.96 4.13
N HIS A 122 5.15 -17.57 5.31
CA HIS A 122 6.41 -17.80 6.00
C HIS A 122 6.84 -19.24 5.84
N LYS A 123 8.02 -19.46 5.28
CA LYS A 123 8.67 -20.78 5.15
C LYS A 123 9.71 -20.92 6.24
N ARG A 124 9.43 -21.77 7.19
CA ARG A 124 10.34 -22.10 8.30
C ARG A 124 10.52 -23.60 8.40
N PRO A 125 11.71 -24.08 8.86
CA PRO A 125 11.96 -25.53 8.99
C PRO A 125 10.95 -26.24 9.89
N ALA A 126 10.51 -25.60 10.98
CA ALA A 126 9.59 -26.19 11.94
C ALA A 126 8.11 -26.13 11.47
N GLU A 127 7.69 -25.08 10.81
CA GLU A 127 6.29 -24.86 10.43
C GLU A 127 6.16 -23.74 9.40
N ALA A 128 5.55 -24.04 8.26
CA ALA A 128 5.09 -23.00 7.34
C ALA A 128 3.82 -22.35 7.87
N THR A 129 3.72 -21.03 7.77
CA THR A 129 2.52 -20.29 8.22
C THR A 129 2.09 -19.29 7.20
N GLU A 130 0.80 -19.04 7.14
CA GLU A 130 0.18 -18.07 6.23
C GLU A 130 -0.65 -17.07 7.03
N SER A 131 -0.63 -15.83 6.61
CA SER A 131 -1.41 -14.75 7.23
C SER A 131 -1.95 -13.77 6.18
N LEU A 132 -3.07 -13.14 6.51
CA LEU A 132 -3.52 -11.92 5.84
C LEU A 132 -3.16 -10.73 6.72
N ALA A 133 -2.52 -9.75 6.11
CA ALA A 133 -2.14 -8.52 6.76
C ALA A 133 -2.82 -7.32 6.09
N THR A 134 -3.27 -6.39 6.92
CA THR A 134 -3.70 -5.06 6.48
C THR A 134 -2.58 -4.07 6.70
N PHE A 135 -2.18 -3.42 5.64
CA PHE A 135 -1.24 -2.30 5.65
C PHE A 135 -2.01 -1.02 5.42
N VAL A 136 -1.93 -0.08 6.34
CA VAL A 136 -2.32 1.32 6.10
C VAL A 136 -1.06 2.11 5.81
N MET A 137 -1.06 2.80 4.70
CA MET A 137 0.11 3.54 4.21
C MET A 137 -0.26 4.99 3.96
N THR A 138 0.68 5.89 4.25
CA THR A 138 0.60 7.31 3.91
C THR A 138 1.78 7.71 3.04
N LYS A 139 1.57 8.78 2.28
CA LYS A 139 2.59 9.34 1.38
C LYS A 139 2.96 10.75 1.82
N ASP A 140 4.28 11.00 1.89
CA ASP A 140 4.87 12.33 2.01
C ASP A 140 5.80 12.56 0.82
N GLY A 141 5.47 13.57 0.01
CA GLY A 141 6.08 13.71 -1.32
C GLY A 141 5.85 12.47 -2.19
N ASP A 142 6.92 11.82 -2.64
CA ASP A 142 6.89 10.54 -3.39
C ASP A 142 7.19 9.33 -2.49
N LYS A 143 7.30 9.51 -1.17
CA LYS A 143 7.66 8.44 -0.24
C LYS A 143 6.42 7.88 0.45
N TRP A 144 6.09 6.62 0.15
CA TRP A 144 5.11 5.84 0.89
C TRP A 144 5.76 5.18 2.13
N GLN A 145 5.04 5.20 3.26
CA GLN A 145 5.44 4.52 4.50
C GLN A 145 4.25 3.79 5.10
N VAL A 146 4.50 2.70 5.82
CA VAL A 146 3.47 1.98 6.57
C VAL A 146 3.25 2.69 7.90
N VAL A 147 2.03 3.15 8.17
CA VAL A 147 1.64 3.81 9.43
C VAL A 147 0.88 2.87 10.37
N SER A 148 0.27 1.82 9.82
CA SER A 148 -0.36 0.77 10.63
C SER A 148 -0.28 -0.57 9.91
N TYR A 149 0.02 -1.60 10.66
CA TYR A 149 0.08 -2.98 10.22
C TYR A 149 -0.67 -3.87 11.21
N GLN A 150 -1.51 -4.73 10.70
CA GLN A 150 -2.13 -5.79 11.49
C GLN A 150 -2.19 -7.07 10.67
N ALA A 151 -1.75 -8.18 11.26
CA ALA A 151 -1.80 -9.49 10.63
C ALA A 151 -2.70 -10.45 11.40
N THR A 152 -3.38 -11.31 10.64
CA THR A 152 -4.18 -12.42 11.16
C THR A 152 -3.71 -13.71 10.53
N ARG A 153 -3.38 -14.70 11.36
CA ARG A 153 -2.98 -16.02 10.88
C ARG A 153 -4.16 -16.71 10.20
N ILE A 154 -3.95 -17.25 9.00
CA ILE A 154 -4.91 -18.11 8.34
C ILE A 154 -4.84 -19.49 9.00
N GLN A 155 -5.94 -19.88 9.63
CA GLN A 155 -6.09 -21.23 10.14
C GLN A 155 -6.65 -22.10 9.01
N ASN A 156 -6.00 -23.22 8.73
CA ASN A 156 -6.58 -24.22 7.85
C ASN A 156 -7.94 -24.62 8.44
N ALA A 157 -8.98 -24.63 7.60
CA ALA A 157 -10.27 -25.15 8.02
C ALA A 157 -10.08 -26.56 8.63
N PRO A 158 -10.82 -26.95 9.69
CA PRO A 158 -10.73 -28.27 10.25
C PRO A 158 -10.94 -29.28 9.11
N LYS A 159 -10.00 -30.23 8.95
CA LYS A 159 -10.22 -31.34 8.03
C LYS A 159 -11.43 -32.06 8.57
N GLU A 160 -12.53 -32.06 7.83
CA GLU A 160 -13.66 -32.93 8.12
C GLU A 160 -13.14 -34.37 8.23
N LYS A 161 -13.42 -35.00 9.35
CA LYS A 161 -13.02 -36.36 9.64
C LYS A 161 -13.92 -37.34 8.90
#